data_c43dbadeb888e7b1c7a4bde06a115620
#
_entry.id   c43dbadeb888e7b1c7a4bde06a115620
#
_cell.length_a   1.000
_cell.length_b   1.000
_cell.length_c   1.000
_cell.angle_alpha   90.00
_cell.angle_beta   90.00
_cell.angle_gamma   90.00
#
_symmetry.space_group_name_H-M   'P 1'
#
loop_
_entity.id
_entity.type
_entity.pdbx_description
1 polymer ?
#
loop_
_entity_poly.entity_id
_entity_poly.type
_entity_poly.pdbx_seq_one_letter_code
_entity_poly.pdbx_strand_id
1 'polypeptide(L)'
;MKNLNFGGVLLLLAMTAVTSGVAQNPIIQTKYTADPAPMVYNDTVFLYTTHDEDDAEGFKMLDWLLYTSTDMVNWTDHGAVASLKSFDWVKRDNGAWAEQVIERNGKFYMYCPIHGNGI
;
A
#
# COMPACT_ATOMS: atom_id res chain seq x y z
N MET A 1 66.08 14.09 -37.00
CA MET A 1 64.76 14.61 -36.78
C MET A 1 63.87 13.45 -36.29
N LYS A 2 63.49 13.47 -35.03
CA LYS A 2 62.67 12.40 -34.41
C LYS A 2 61.21 12.86 -34.33
N ASN A 3 60.34 12.16 -35.02
CA ASN A 3 58.92 12.42 -34.96
C ASN A 3 58.34 11.92 -33.61
N LEU A 4 57.86 12.81 -32.79
CA LEU A 4 57.08 12.48 -31.60
C LEU A 4 55.63 12.24 -32.01
N ASN A 5 55.20 10.98 -31.96
CA ASN A 5 53.77 10.63 -32.07
C ASN A 5 53.11 10.88 -30.72
N PHE A 6 52.30 11.92 -30.66
CA PHE A 6 51.37 12.13 -29.54
C PHE A 6 50.13 11.24 -29.74
N GLY A 7 50.17 10.07 -29.11
CA GLY A 7 48.96 9.25 -28.96
C GLY A 7 48.03 9.91 -27.92
N GLY A 8 46.98 10.50 -28.43
CA GLY A 8 45.95 11.06 -27.56
C GLY A 8 45.20 9.96 -26.82
N VAL A 9 45.37 9.91 -25.51
CA VAL A 9 44.55 9.07 -24.63
C VAL A 9 43.19 9.76 -24.49
N LEU A 10 42.21 9.25 -25.22
CA LEU A 10 40.82 9.68 -25.07
C LEU A 10 40.26 9.05 -23.78
N LEU A 11 40.27 9.83 -22.70
CA LEU A 11 39.65 9.45 -21.44
C LEU A 11 38.12 9.54 -21.58
N LEU A 12 37.46 8.41 -21.87
CA LEU A 12 36.01 8.34 -21.83
C LEU A 12 35.58 8.45 -20.36
N LEU A 13 35.17 9.64 -19.93
CA LEU A 13 34.44 9.81 -18.68
C LEU A 13 33.02 9.20 -18.89
N ALA A 14 32.83 7.97 -18.44
CA ALA A 14 31.50 7.42 -18.28
C ALA A 14 30.81 8.20 -17.15
N MET A 15 30.00 9.19 -17.51
CA MET A 15 29.06 9.79 -16.57
C MET A 15 28.02 8.72 -16.23
N THR A 16 28.22 8.03 -15.12
CA THR A 16 27.16 7.27 -14.48
C THR A 16 26.14 8.32 -13.98
N ALA A 17 25.05 8.48 -14.72
CA ALA A 17 23.91 9.22 -14.24
C ALA A 17 23.38 8.47 -13.02
N VAL A 18 23.71 8.94 -11.83
CA VAL A 18 23.03 8.54 -10.59
C VAL A 18 21.65 9.13 -10.70
N THR A 19 20.70 8.35 -11.22
CA THR A 19 19.28 8.68 -11.07
C THR A 19 19.00 8.57 -9.58
N SER A 20 18.93 9.73 -8.90
CA SER A 20 18.37 9.81 -7.57
C SER A 20 16.97 9.22 -7.67
N GLY A 21 16.77 8.02 -7.12
CA GLY A 21 15.44 7.48 -6.96
C GLY A 21 14.68 8.45 -6.07
N VAL A 22 13.79 9.25 -6.68
CA VAL A 22 12.85 10.05 -5.90
C VAL A 22 11.95 9.04 -5.23
N ALA A 23 12.02 8.95 -3.89
CA ALA A 23 11.06 8.16 -3.14
C ALA A 23 9.68 8.70 -3.50
N GLN A 24 8.87 7.86 -4.13
CA GLN A 24 7.49 8.25 -4.41
C GLN A 24 6.77 8.44 -3.08
N ASN A 25 5.89 9.45 -3.03
CA ASN A 25 5.02 9.65 -1.88
C ASN A 25 4.22 8.36 -1.60
N PRO A 26 3.81 8.11 -0.36
CA PRO A 26 2.91 7.01 -0.04
C PRO A 26 1.70 7.02 -0.99
N ILE A 27 1.22 5.84 -1.37
CA ILE A 27 0.00 5.68 -2.20
C ILE A 27 -1.17 6.40 -1.55
N ILE A 28 -1.33 6.22 -0.24
CA ILE A 28 -2.36 6.87 0.56
C ILE A 28 -1.70 7.99 1.36
N GLN A 29 -2.24 9.21 1.24
CA GLN A 29 -1.70 10.43 1.87
C GLN A 29 -2.73 11.14 2.75
N THR A 30 -3.95 10.64 2.79
CA THR A 30 -5.10 11.29 3.45
C THR A 30 -5.43 10.68 4.80
N LYS A 31 -4.89 9.50 5.10
CA LYS A 31 -5.14 8.74 6.32
C LYS A 31 -3.93 7.91 6.71
N TYR A 32 -3.77 7.61 7.98
CA TYR A 32 -2.79 6.64 8.45
C TYR A 32 -3.30 5.22 8.16
N THR A 33 -2.59 4.51 7.29
CA THR A 33 -2.95 3.15 6.87
C THR A 33 -1.80 2.20 7.11
N ALA A 34 -2.12 0.94 7.43
CA ALA A 34 -1.17 -0.15 7.59
C ALA A 34 -1.70 -1.44 6.94
N ASP A 35 -0.92 -2.51 7.02
CA ASP A 35 -1.29 -3.88 6.63
C ASP A 35 -1.91 -3.98 5.22
N PRO A 36 -1.23 -3.50 4.16
CA PRO A 36 -1.81 -3.47 2.83
C PRO A 36 -2.08 -4.88 2.30
N ALA A 37 -3.33 -5.15 1.90
CA ALA A 37 -3.79 -6.40 1.33
C ALA A 37 -4.28 -6.18 -0.12
N PRO A 38 -3.40 -6.28 -1.13
CA PRO A 38 -3.79 -6.08 -2.51
C PRO A 38 -4.46 -7.33 -3.10
N MET A 39 -5.48 -7.09 -3.93
CA MET A 39 -6.11 -8.09 -4.78
C MET A 39 -6.29 -7.52 -6.18
N VAL A 40 -6.03 -8.32 -7.22
CA VAL A 40 -6.32 -7.93 -8.61
C VAL A 40 -7.53 -8.70 -9.12
N TYR A 41 -8.50 -7.96 -9.65
CA TYR A 41 -9.68 -8.56 -10.24
C TYR A 41 -10.20 -7.67 -11.39
N ASN A 42 -10.44 -8.25 -12.57
CA ASN A 42 -10.89 -7.55 -13.79
C ASN A 42 -10.08 -6.28 -14.07
N ASP A 43 -8.75 -6.43 -14.21
CA ASP A 43 -7.79 -5.35 -14.51
C ASP A 43 -7.80 -4.16 -13.52
N THR A 44 -8.38 -4.36 -12.34
CA THR A 44 -8.41 -3.38 -11.26
C THR A 44 -7.66 -3.92 -10.05
N VAL A 45 -6.80 -3.11 -9.48
CA VAL A 45 -6.17 -3.35 -8.18
C VAL A 45 -7.10 -2.84 -7.09
N PHE A 46 -7.47 -3.72 -6.18
CA PHE A 46 -8.18 -3.43 -4.94
C PHE A 46 -7.16 -3.48 -3.82
N LEU A 47 -6.92 -2.37 -3.16
CA LEU A 47 -6.03 -2.27 -2.03
C LEU A 47 -6.85 -2.08 -0.76
N TYR A 48 -6.91 -3.11 0.06
CA TYR A 48 -7.48 -3.03 1.39
C TYR A 48 -6.40 -2.63 2.38
N THR A 49 -6.76 -1.90 3.42
CA THR A 49 -5.84 -1.49 4.48
C THR A 49 -6.56 -1.40 5.81
N THR A 50 -5.83 -1.62 6.90
CA THR A 50 -6.25 -1.14 8.21
C THR A 50 -6.17 0.38 8.28
N HIS A 51 -6.88 0.97 9.24
CA HIS A 51 -6.92 2.40 9.48
C HIS A 51 -6.55 2.70 10.92
N ASP A 52 -5.42 3.38 11.12
CA ASP A 52 -5.05 3.95 12.40
C ASP A 52 -5.76 5.29 12.58
N GLU A 53 -6.56 5.44 13.64
CA GLU A 53 -7.28 6.67 13.92
C GLU A 53 -6.31 7.83 14.15
N ASP A 54 -6.49 8.97 13.47
CA ASP A 54 -5.56 10.09 13.41
C ASP A 54 -5.31 10.76 14.77
N ASP A 55 -6.27 10.67 15.70
CA ASP A 55 -6.26 11.30 17.01
C ASP A 55 -5.96 10.34 18.18
N ALA A 56 -5.61 9.10 17.87
CA ALA A 56 -5.40 8.09 18.90
C ALA A 56 -4.01 8.15 19.51
N GLU A 57 -3.95 7.92 20.81
CA GLU A 57 -2.69 7.61 21.50
C GLU A 57 -2.39 6.10 21.33
N GLY A 58 -1.45 5.76 20.45
CA GLY A 58 -1.10 4.37 20.11
C GLY A 58 -2.03 3.76 19.06
N PHE A 59 -2.10 2.43 19.01
CA PHE A 59 -2.90 1.73 18.03
C PHE A 59 -4.40 1.79 18.34
N LYS A 60 -5.17 2.44 17.48
CA LYS A 60 -6.64 2.40 17.53
C LYS A 60 -7.18 2.21 16.13
N MET A 61 -7.67 1.02 15.86
CA MET A 61 -8.16 0.59 14.55
C MET A 61 -9.60 0.13 14.66
N LEU A 62 -10.49 0.82 13.96
CA LEU A 62 -11.94 0.62 14.05
C LEU A 62 -12.53 0.00 12.79
N ASP A 63 -11.86 0.16 11.65
CA ASP A 63 -12.39 -0.20 10.35
C ASP A 63 -11.30 -0.61 9.36
N TRP A 64 -11.75 -1.05 8.18
CA TRP A 64 -10.95 -1.42 7.05
C TRP A 64 -11.35 -0.61 5.83
N LEU A 65 -10.35 -0.02 5.18
CA LEU A 65 -10.51 0.87 4.05
C LEU A 65 -10.30 0.13 2.73
N LEU A 66 -10.86 0.67 1.66
CA LEU A 66 -10.63 0.20 0.30
C LEU A 66 -10.21 1.35 -0.60
N TYR A 67 -9.19 1.09 -1.38
CA TYR A 67 -8.74 1.93 -2.49
C TYR A 67 -8.68 1.09 -3.77
N THR A 68 -8.98 1.71 -4.91
CA THR A 68 -8.87 1.02 -6.21
C THR A 68 -8.07 1.83 -7.21
N SER A 69 -7.39 1.11 -8.10
CA SER A 69 -6.65 1.70 -9.21
C SER A 69 -6.63 0.75 -10.41
N THR A 70 -6.61 1.31 -11.62
CA THR A 70 -6.39 0.58 -12.87
C THR A 70 -5.02 0.82 -13.47
N ASP A 71 -4.23 1.73 -12.90
CA ASP A 71 -2.92 2.15 -13.42
C ASP A 71 -1.82 2.21 -12.35
N MET A 72 -2.13 1.90 -11.10
CA MET A 72 -1.23 1.97 -9.92
C MET A 72 -0.70 3.39 -9.61
N VAL A 73 -1.21 4.41 -10.26
CA VAL A 73 -0.82 5.81 -10.09
C VAL A 73 -1.96 6.62 -9.50
N ASN A 74 -3.14 6.48 -10.10
CA ASN A 74 -4.35 7.18 -9.68
C ASN A 74 -5.21 6.23 -8.84
N TRP A 75 -5.52 6.64 -7.62
CA TRP A 75 -6.26 5.82 -6.66
C TRP A 75 -7.59 6.48 -6.29
N THR A 76 -8.64 5.67 -6.24
CA THR A 76 -9.95 6.09 -5.75
C THR A 76 -10.13 5.60 -4.32
N ASP A 77 -10.40 6.50 -3.38
CA ASP A 77 -10.75 6.19 -1.99
C ASP A 77 -12.25 5.85 -1.90
N HIS A 78 -12.58 4.66 -1.45
CA HIS A 78 -13.95 4.20 -1.22
C HIS A 78 -14.38 4.31 0.25
N GLY A 79 -13.47 4.75 1.12
CA GLY A 79 -13.70 4.80 2.55
C GLY A 79 -13.71 3.42 3.21
N ALA A 80 -14.37 3.32 4.36
CA ALA A 80 -14.48 2.08 5.12
C ALA A 80 -15.49 1.13 4.45
N VAL A 81 -15.03 -0.10 4.15
CA VAL A 81 -15.88 -1.16 3.56
C VAL A 81 -16.36 -2.16 4.62
N ALA A 82 -15.68 -2.21 5.75
CA ALA A 82 -16.11 -2.96 6.93
C ALA A 82 -15.58 -2.25 8.19
N SER A 83 -16.17 -2.56 9.33
CA SER A 83 -15.75 -2.01 10.62
C SER A 83 -16.06 -3.00 11.74
N LEU A 84 -15.57 -2.74 12.95
CA LEU A 84 -15.94 -3.53 14.14
C LEU A 84 -17.46 -3.56 14.34
N LYS A 85 -18.17 -2.51 13.92
CA LYS A 85 -19.65 -2.42 14.01
C LYS A 85 -20.39 -3.29 13.00
N SER A 86 -19.67 -3.85 12.01
CA SER A 86 -20.25 -4.81 11.05
C SER A 86 -20.55 -6.16 11.70
N PHE A 87 -20.09 -6.39 12.93
CA PHE A 87 -20.20 -7.66 13.64
C PHE A 87 -20.93 -7.47 14.98
N ASP A 88 -22.16 -7.96 15.10
CA ASP A 88 -23.00 -7.81 16.31
C ASP A 88 -22.38 -8.39 17.57
N TRP A 89 -21.48 -9.37 17.42
CA TRP A 89 -20.80 -10.04 18.53
C TRP A 89 -19.58 -9.26 19.04
N VAL A 90 -19.07 -8.28 18.30
CA VAL A 90 -17.93 -7.45 18.71
C VAL A 90 -18.42 -6.38 19.69
N LYS A 91 -17.82 -6.36 20.90
CA LYS A 91 -18.20 -5.40 21.95
C LYS A 91 -17.10 -4.41 22.28
N ARG A 92 -15.99 -4.41 21.55
CA ARG A 92 -14.86 -3.53 21.75
C ARG A 92 -14.78 -2.45 20.67
N ASP A 93 -14.09 -1.38 21.01
CA ASP A 93 -13.89 -0.20 20.19
C ASP A 93 -12.44 -0.07 19.67
N ASN A 94 -11.76 -1.20 19.52
CA ASN A 94 -10.41 -1.26 18.94
C ASN A 94 -10.11 -2.69 18.49
N GLY A 95 -9.18 -2.82 17.53
CA GLY A 95 -8.61 -4.11 17.16
C GLY A 95 -9.10 -4.65 15.82
N ALA A 96 -9.41 -3.80 14.85
CA ALA A 96 -9.57 -4.15 13.44
C ALA A 96 -8.19 -4.35 12.80
N TRP A 97 -7.64 -5.58 12.93
CA TRP A 97 -6.28 -5.91 12.48
C TRP A 97 -6.21 -6.33 11.02
N ALA A 98 -4.98 -6.55 10.53
CA ALA A 98 -4.64 -6.92 9.16
C ALA A 98 -5.63 -7.88 8.52
N GLU A 99 -6.34 -7.43 7.50
CA GLU A 99 -7.33 -8.18 6.75
C GLU A 99 -6.74 -8.82 5.50
N GLN A 100 -7.52 -9.68 4.88
CA GLN A 100 -7.27 -10.23 3.55
C GLN A 100 -8.57 -10.45 2.81
N VAL A 101 -8.60 -10.15 1.51
CA VAL A 101 -9.74 -10.43 0.65
C VAL A 101 -9.34 -11.39 -0.47
N ILE A 102 -10.19 -12.36 -0.74
CA ILE A 102 -10.03 -13.30 -1.86
C ILE A 102 -11.33 -13.40 -2.65
N GLU A 103 -11.20 -13.63 -3.95
CA GLU A 103 -12.32 -14.03 -4.82
C GLU A 103 -12.38 -15.55 -4.92
N ARG A 104 -13.58 -16.12 -4.86
CA ARG A 104 -13.84 -17.51 -5.16
C ARG A 104 -15.24 -17.69 -5.71
N ASN A 105 -15.35 -18.22 -6.94
CA ASN A 105 -16.62 -18.53 -7.61
C ASN A 105 -17.55 -17.31 -7.72
N GLY A 106 -17.02 -16.15 -8.07
CA GLY A 106 -17.77 -14.90 -8.23
C GLY A 106 -18.22 -14.26 -6.91
N LYS A 107 -17.70 -14.71 -5.78
CA LYS A 107 -17.93 -14.13 -4.45
C LYS A 107 -16.61 -13.64 -3.87
N PHE A 108 -16.70 -12.56 -3.11
CA PHE A 108 -15.57 -12.01 -2.39
C PHE A 108 -15.72 -12.33 -0.91
N TYR A 109 -14.63 -12.82 -0.31
CA TYR A 109 -14.55 -13.19 1.10
C TYR A 109 -13.50 -12.31 1.75
N MET A 110 -13.93 -11.53 2.72
CA MET A 110 -13.05 -10.69 3.52
C MET A 110 -12.83 -11.34 4.89
N TYR A 111 -11.58 -11.61 5.20
CA TYR A 111 -11.15 -12.13 6.49
C TYR A 111 -10.71 -10.96 7.35
N CYS A 112 -11.42 -10.72 8.44
CA CYS A 112 -11.21 -9.58 9.32
C CYS A 112 -10.77 -10.07 10.72
N PRO A 113 -9.46 -10.17 11.01
CA PRO A 113 -8.99 -10.51 12.34
C PRO A 113 -9.38 -9.42 13.34
N ILE A 114 -9.94 -9.82 14.46
CA ILE A 114 -10.38 -8.90 15.51
C ILE A 114 -9.74 -9.31 16.84
N HIS A 115 -9.08 -8.36 17.47
CA HIS A 115 -8.32 -8.59 18.69
C HIS A 115 -9.11 -9.36 19.75
N GLY A 116 -8.58 -10.51 20.15
CA GLY A 116 -9.15 -11.36 21.20
C GLY A 116 -10.43 -12.14 20.83
N ASN A 117 -10.92 -12.03 19.59
CA ASN A 117 -12.17 -12.66 19.16
C ASN A 117 -12.05 -13.56 17.93
N GLY A 118 -10.84 -13.71 17.38
CA GLY A 118 -10.62 -14.51 16.15
C GLY A 118 -10.95 -13.74 14.87
N ILE A 119 -11.32 -14.50 13.85
CA ILE A 119 -11.57 -14.01 12.48
C ILE A 119 -13.03 -14.23 12.13
#